data_8bd2148f55801e5e757e7dc8ab347de5
#
_entry.id   8bd2148f55801e5e757e7dc8ab347de5
#
_cell.length_a   1.000
_cell.length_b   1.000
_cell.length_c   1.000
_cell.angle_alpha   90.00
_cell.angle_beta   90.00
_cell.angle_gamma   90.00
#
_symmetry.space_group_name_H-M   'P 1'
#
loop_
_entity.id
_entity.type
_entity.pdbx_description
1 polymer ?
#
loop_
_entity_poly.entity_id
_entity_poly.type
_entity_poly.pdbx_seq_one_letter_code
_entity_poly.pdbx_strand_id
1 'polypeptide(L)'
;MKKADIIFILCAVAFLAPFFIFDSVYQAFLWATANYPFVMSFLKFGILSTAGECIGLRIKTGSYNAPGFGVLPRGITWGFLGMLISAAMTIFSTGVPNVLNTIGITPADVTYGELIKQSILASQSWYHLLAAFMISTFMNCIFAPVFMVLHKVSDTHIMNNGGTLRGYFSKLHFQQIFVNLDSADV
;
A
#
# COMPACT_ATOMS: atom_id res chain seq x y z
N MET A 1 -20.60 -16.57 -14.65
CA MET A 1 -20.17 -16.18 -13.28
C MET A 1 -20.54 -17.30 -12.30
N LYS A 2 -19.61 -17.71 -11.42
CA LYS A 2 -19.92 -18.67 -10.36
C LYS A 2 -20.63 -17.93 -9.20
N LYS A 3 -21.41 -18.65 -8.39
CA LYS A 3 -22.09 -18.04 -7.21
C LYS A 3 -21.13 -17.23 -6.32
N ALA A 4 -19.89 -17.72 -6.15
CA ALA A 4 -18.86 -17.03 -5.37
C ALA A 4 -18.49 -15.64 -5.94
N ASP A 5 -18.51 -15.46 -7.27
CA ASP A 5 -18.20 -14.18 -7.91
C ASP A 5 -19.29 -13.14 -7.60
N ILE A 6 -20.57 -13.59 -7.63
CA ILE A 6 -21.71 -12.74 -7.28
C ILE A 6 -21.62 -12.30 -5.82
N ILE A 7 -21.34 -13.24 -4.91
CA ILE A 7 -21.21 -12.93 -3.47
C ILE A 7 -20.06 -11.93 -3.24
N PHE A 8 -18.90 -12.16 -3.86
CA PHE A 8 -17.76 -11.25 -3.73
C PHE A 8 -18.11 -9.84 -4.20
N ILE A 9 -18.75 -9.71 -5.37
CA ILE A 9 -19.17 -8.40 -5.91
C ILE A 9 -20.19 -7.74 -4.99
N LEU A 10 -21.18 -8.48 -4.50
CA LEU A 10 -22.18 -7.93 -3.57
C LEU A 10 -21.54 -7.45 -2.27
N CYS A 11 -20.60 -8.21 -1.71
CA CYS A 11 -19.85 -7.78 -0.51
C CYS A 11 -19.02 -6.52 -0.79
N ALA A 12 -18.33 -6.44 -1.94
CA ALA A 12 -17.56 -5.27 -2.32
C ALA A 12 -18.45 -4.03 -2.51
N VAL A 13 -19.60 -4.19 -3.18
CA VAL A 13 -20.58 -3.11 -3.34
C VAL A 13 -21.15 -2.68 -1.99
N ALA A 14 -21.56 -3.62 -1.14
CA ALA A 14 -22.09 -3.32 0.20
C ALA A 14 -21.07 -2.60 1.09
N PHE A 15 -19.78 -2.92 0.95
CA PHE A 15 -18.68 -2.25 1.66
C PHE A 15 -18.43 -0.83 1.14
N LEU A 16 -18.47 -0.62 -0.18
CA LEU A 16 -18.14 0.67 -0.78
C LEU A 16 -19.33 1.63 -0.90
N ALA A 17 -20.54 1.11 -1.12
CA ALA A 17 -21.74 1.92 -1.35
C ALA A 17 -22.01 2.97 -0.26
N PRO A 18 -21.82 2.69 1.05
CA PRO A 18 -22.05 3.69 2.10
C PRO A 18 -21.23 4.97 1.93
N PHE A 19 -20.03 4.89 1.37
CA PHE A 19 -19.17 6.07 1.14
C PHE A 19 -19.69 6.99 0.02
N PHE A 20 -20.54 6.47 -0.86
CA PHE A 20 -21.14 7.23 -1.95
C PHE A 20 -22.58 7.67 -1.67
N ILE A 21 -23.28 6.94 -0.77
CA ILE A 21 -24.68 7.18 -0.46
C ILE A 21 -24.84 8.12 0.74
N PHE A 22 -23.98 7.99 1.76
CA PHE A 22 -24.07 8.73 3.01
C PHE A 22 -22.90 9.70 3.18
N ASP A 23 -23.16 11.00 3.04
CA ASP A 23 -22.14 12.04 3.23
C ASP A 23 -21.51 11.95 4.63
N SER A 24 -22.27 11.63 5.67
CA SER A 24 -21.75 11.44 7.03
C SER A 24 -20.67 10.36 7.13
N VAL A 25 -20.81 9.25 6.38
CA VAL A 25 -19.81 8.18 6.34
C VAL A 25 -18.56 8.66 5.61
N TYR A 26 -18.73 9.36 4.51
CA TYR A 26 -17.62 9.94 3.76
C TYR A 26 -16.85 10.98 4.58
N GLN A 27 -17.54 11.90 5.25
CA GLN A 27 -16.89 12.90 6.11
C GLN A 27 -16.19 12.26 7.31
N ALA A 28 -16.79 11.25 7.96
CA ALA A 28 -16.14 10.50 9.02
C ALA A 28 -14.86 9.79 8.53
N PHE A 29 -14.89 9.22 7.33
CA PHE A 29 -13.70 8.61 6.70
C PHE A 29 -12.60 9.64 6.43
N LEU A 30 -12.95 10.82 5.90
CA LEU A 30 -11.98 11.90 5.66
C LEU A 30 -11.38 12.38 6.98
N TRP A 31 -12.21 12.60 7.99
CA TRP A 31 -11.76 13.00 9.32
C TRP A 31 -10.81 11.96 9.93
N ALA A 32 -11.18 10.68 9.90
CA ALA A 32 -10.35 9.59 10.42
C ALA A 32 -9.03 9.48 9.66
N THR A 33 -9.05 9.66 8.33
CA THR A 33 -7.83 9.63 7.50
C THR A 33 -6.89 10.78 7.83
N ALA A 34 -7.43 11.97 8.14
CA ALA A 34 -6.63 13.14 8.51
C ALA A 34 -6.05 13.03 9.93
N ASN A 35 -6.82 12.50 10.89
CA ASN A 35 -6.42 12.46 12.29
C ASN A 35 -5.65 11.18 12.68
N TYR A 36 -5.90 10.07 11.99
CA TYR A 36 -5.29 8.76 12.26
C TYR A 36 -4.70 8.12 11.00
N PRO A 37 -3.75 8.77 10.30
CA PRO A 37 -3.28 8.34 8.98
C PRO A 37 -2.70 6.93 8.97
N PHE A 38 -1.95 6.53 10.00
CA PHE A 38 -1.38 5.18 10.08
C PHE A 38 -2.43 4.10 10.31
N VAL A 39 -3.40 4.35 11.22
CA VAL A 39 -4.50 3.40 11.47
C VAL A 39 -5.34 3.24 10.21
N MET A 40 -5.67 4.34 9.55
CA MET A 40 -6.44 4.30 8.30
C MET A 40 -5.66 3.66 7.15
N SER A 41 -4.34 3.83 7.08
CA SER A 41 -3.51 3.12 6.11
C SER A 41 -3.48 1.63 6.40
N PHE A 42 -3.34 1.21 7.68
CA PHE A 42 -3.44 -0.18 8.07
C PHE A 42 -4.77 -0.82 7.60
N LEU A 43 -5.89 -0.18 7.88
CA LEU A 43 -7.21 -0.68 7.51
C LEU A 43 -7.40 -0.70 5.98
N LYS A 44 -7.08 0.39 5.29
CA LYS A 44 -7.23 0.49 3.83
C LYS A 44 -6.42 -0.58 3.11
N PHE A 45 -5.14 -0.67 3.40
CA PHE A 45 -4.27 -1.65 2.74
C PHE A 45 -4.59 -3.08 3.18
N GLY A 46 -4.83 -3.30 4.48
CA GLY A 46 -5.21 -4.61 4.98
C GLY A 46 -6.44 -5.18 4.28
N ILE A 47 -7.45 -4.37 4.03
CA ILE A 47 -8.68 -4.80 3.37
C ILE A 47 -8.50 -4.88 1.85
N LEU A 48 -8.09 -3.75 1.22
CA LEU A 48 -8.13 -3.64 -0.24
C LEU A 48 -7.05 -4.49 -0.92
N SER A 49 -5.83 -4.52 -0.39
CA SER A 49 -4.75 -5.33 -0.99
C SER A 49 -5.01 -6.82 -0.81
N THR A 50 -5.52 -7.23 0.35
CA THR A 50 -5.91 -8.64 0.57
C THR A 50 -7.07 -9.05 -0.35
N ALA A 51 -8.05 -8.18 -0.56
CA ALA A 51 -9.12 -8.43 -1.53
C ALA A 51 -8.54 -8.56 -2.96
N GLY A 52 -7.56 -7.73 -3.32
CA GLY A 52 -6.82 -7.85 -4.59
C GLY A 52 -6.11 -9.20 -4.74
N GLU A 53 -5.44 -9.68 -3.69
CA GLU A 53 -4.80 -11.01 -3.70
C GLU A 53 -5.82 -12.15 -3.81
N CYS A 54 -6.97 -12.04 -3.13
CA CYS A 54 -8.07 -12.99 -3.29
C CYS A 54 -8.59 -13.03 -4.74
N ILE A 55 -8.69 -11.87 -5.41
CA ILE A 55 -9.04 -11.79 -6.83
C ILE A 55 -7.96 -12.46 -7.69
N GLY A 56 -6.68 -12.16 -7.43
CA GLY A 56 -5.56 -12.80 -8.13
C GLY A 56 -5.57 -14.33 -7.98
N LEU A 57 -5.80 -14.82 -6.77
CA LEU A 57 -5.97 -16.25 -6.50
C LEU A 57 -7.17 -16.83 -7.28
N ARG A 58 -8.29 -16.11 -7.28
CA ARG A 58 -9.50 -16.51 -8.03
C ARG A 58 -9.24 -16.66 -9.53
N ILE A 59 -8.48 -15.75 -10.12
CA ILE A 59 -8.10 -15.81 -11.53
C ILE A 59 -7.23 -17.04 -11.80
N LYS A 60 -6.25 -17.31 -10.94
CA LYS A 60 -5.29 -18.41 -11.13
C LYS A 60 -5.89 -19.79 -10.84
N THR A 61 -6.68 -19.91 -9.79
CA THR A 61 -7.11 -21.24 -9.24
C THR A 61 -8.61 -21.49 -9.34
N GLY A 62 -9.39 -20.47 -9.64
CA GLY A 62 -10.85 -20.57 -9.64
C GLY A 62 -11.49 -20.47 -8.25
N SER A 63 -10.75 -20.10 -7.20
CA SER A 63 -11.24 -19.91 -5.82
C SER A 63 -10.69 -18.64 -5.20
N TYR A 64 -11.48 -17.97 -4.33
CA TYR A 64 -11.05 -16.77 -3.58
C TYR A 64 -10.21 -17.12 -2.34
N ASN A 65 -10.16 -18.40 -1.95
CA ASN A 65 -9.35 -18.90 -0.85
C ASN A 65 -8.88 -20.31 -1.17
N ALA A 66 -7.72 -20.69 -0.64
CA ALA A 66 -7.13 -22.02 -0.78
C ALA A 66 -6.43 -22.42 0.52
N PRO A 67 -6.22 -23.73 0.78
CA PRO A 67 -5.40 -24.18 1.90
C PRO A 67 -4.02 -23.53 1.86
N GLY A 68 -3.59 -22.96 2.98
CA GLY A 68 -2.30 -22.27 3.08
C GLY A 68 -2.27 -20.85 2.58
N PHE A 69 -3.34 -20.33 1.98
CA PHE A 69 -3.37 -18.93 1.47
C PHE A 69 -3.34 -17.90 2.61
N GLY A 70 -4.08 -18.11 3.69
CA GLY A 70 -4.02 -17.27 4.89
C GLY A 70 -4.56 -15.85 4.70
N VAL A 71 -5.84 -15.70 4.38
CA VAL A 71 -6.48 -14.39 4.13
C VAL A 71 -6.26 -13.41 5.29
N LEU A 72 -6.52 -13.81 6.54
CA LEU A 72 -6.35 -12.93 7.70
C LEU A 72 -4.88 -12.57 7.97
N PRO A 73 -3.92 -13.50 7.99
CA PRO A 73 -2.48 -13.18 8.06
C PRO A 73 -2.02 -12.22 6.97
N ARG A 74 -2.48 -12.37 5.73
CA ARG A 74 -2.20 -11.45 4.63
C ARG A 74 -2.76 -10.05 4.92
N GLY A 75 -3.99 -9.97 5.40
CA GLY A 75 -4.61 -8.70 5.79
C GLY A 75 -3.82 -7.95 6.86
N ILE A 76 -3.34 -8.67 7.88
CA ILE A 76 -2.48 -8.09 8.92
C ILE A 76 -1.15 -7.61 8.33
N THR A 77 -0.51 -8.43 7.50
CA THR A 77 0.75 -8.07 6.83
C THR A 77 0.56 -6.84 5.93
N TRP A 78 -0.47 -6.82 5.08
CA TRP A 78 -0.79 -5.68 4.24
C TRP A 78 -1.13 -4.42 5.04
N GLY A 79 -1.75 -4.57 6.21
CA GLY A 79 -1.97 -3.47 7.13
C GLY A 79 -0.66 -2.81 7.58
N PHE A 80 0.32 -3.61 8.05
CA PHE A 80 1.63 -3.09 8.42
C PHE A 80 2.40 -2.52 7.23
N LEU A 81 2.37 -3.18 6.08
CA LEU A 81 2.97 -2.66 4.85
C LEU A 81 2.33 -1.34 4.42
N GLY A 82 1.01 -1.18 4.60
CA GLY A 82 0.31 0.07 4.36
C GLY A 82 0.76 1.21 5.27
N MET A 83 1.05 0.91 6.55
CA MET A 83 1.65 1.90 7.46
C MET A 83 3.05 2.33 6.98
N LEU A 84 3.87 1.40 6.48
CA LEU A 84 5.18 1.72 5.90
C LEU A 84 5.06 2.59 4.65
N ILE A 85 4.09 2.32 3.77
CA ILE A 85 3.79 3.17 2.60
C ILE A 85 3.42 4.59 3.07
N SER A 86 2.56 4.72 4.08
CA SER A 86 2.17 6.02 4.62
C SER A 86 3.35 6.80 5.19
N ALA A 87 4.23 6.12 5.93
CA ALA A 87 5.46 6.71 6.46
C ALA A 87 6.40 7.17 5.32
N ALA A 88 6.65 6.30 4.34
CA ALA A 88 7.51 6.63 3.20
C ALA A 88 6.94 7.82 2.40
N MET A 89 5.62 7.83 2.14
CA MET A 89 4.97 8.97 1.47
C MET A 89 5.21 10.27 2.24
N THR A 90 5.07 10.26 3.56
CA THR A 90 5.33 11.44 4.39
C THR A 90 6.79 11.90 4.30
N ILE A 91 7.74 10.96 4.37
CA ILE A 91 9.18 11.25 4.30
C ILE A 91 9.54 11.85 2.93
N PHE A 92 9.20 11.16 1.85
CA PHE A 92 9.59 11.61 0.50
C PHE A 92 8.85 12.86 0.06
N SER A 93 7.57 12.98 0.40
CA SER A 93 6.80 14.16 0.03
C SER A 93 7.21 15.42 0.80
N THR A 94 7.86 15.29 1.94
CA THR A 94 8.47 16.40 2.68
C THR A 94 9.94 16.61 2.29
N GLY A 95 10.70 15.52 2.23
CA GLY A 95 12.15 15.57 2.02
C GLY A 95 12.55 15.98 0.61
N VAL A 96 11.89 15.46 -0.43
CA VAL A 96 12.26 15.73 -1.82
C VAL A 96 12.13 17.21 -2.19
N PRO A 97 11.03 17.93 -1.90
CA PRO A 97 10.95 19.36 -2.12
C PRO A 97 12.04 20.15 -1.39
N ASN A 98 12.36 19.76 -0.17
CA ASN A 98 13.45 20.40 0.59
C ASN A 98 14.81 20.19 -0.07
N VAL A 99 15.08 19.00 -0.61
CA VAL A 99 16.30 18.74 -1.39
C VAL A 99 16.36 19.61 -2.64
N LEU A 100 15.27 19.67 -3.41
CA LEU A 100 15.20 20.50 -4.63
C LEU A 100 15.42 21.99 -4.33
N ASN A 101 14.91 22.47 -3.22
CA ASN A 101 15.15 23.83 -2.73
C ASN A 101 16.62 24.02 -2.34
N THR A 102 17.19 23.11 -1.57
CA THR A 102 18.60 23.20 -1.11
C THR A 102 19.59 23.28 -2.27
N ILE A 103 19.32 22.58 -3.38
CA ILE A 103 20.16 22.61 -4.58
C ILE A 103 19.79 23.74 -5.56
N GLY A 104 18.88 24.65 -5.17
CA GLY A 104 18.52 25.85 -5.91
C GLY A 104 17.64 25.61 -7.15
N ILE A 105 16.98 24.44 -7.26
CA ILE A 105 16.08 24.15 -8.39
C ILE A 105 14.68 24.75 -8.16
N THR A 106 14.22 24.79 -6.91
CA THR A 106 12.92 25.37 -6.56
C THR A 106 13.09 26.61 -5.69
N PRO A 107 12.18 27.62 -5.79
CA PRO A 107 12.22 28.79 -4.92
C PRO A 107 12.14 28.42 -3.43
N ALA A 108 12.83 29.19 -2.58
CA ALA A 108 12.92 28.96 -1.13
C ALA A 108 11.59 29.16 -0.38
N ASP A 109 10.69 29.92 -0.95
CA ASP A 109 9.36 30.25 -0.45
C ASP A 109 8.30 29.16 -0.71
N VAL A 110 8.64 28.18 -1.56
CA VAL A 110 7.73 27.06 -1.86
C VAL A 110 7.81 26.03 -0.76
N THR A 111 6.90 26.11 0.19
CA THR A 111 6.78 25.10 1.24
C THR A 111 6.00 23.86 0.74
N TYR A 112 6.34 22.70 1.29
CA TYR A 112 5.66 21.44 1.02
C TYR A 112 4.13 21.52 1.20
N GLY A 113 3.64 22.26 2.20
CA GLY A 113 2.21 22.44 2.44
C GLY A 113 1.47 23.13 1.27
N GLU A 114 2.15 23.99 0.53
CA GLU A 114 1.58 24.65 -0.64
C GLU A 114 1.62 23.75 -1.88
N LEU A 115 2.67 22.94 -2.02
CA LEU A 115 2.78 21.96 -3.10
C LEU A 115 1.65 20.92 -3.08
N ILE A 116 1.19 20.51 -1.88
CA ILE A 116 0.09 19.55 -1.74
C ILE A 116 -1.28 20.21 -1.78
N LYS A 117 -1.45 21.41 -1.23
CA LYS A 117 -2.74 22.09 -1.20
C LYS A 117 -3.20 22.55 -2.58
N GLN A 118 -2.27 22.89 -3.46
CA GLN A 118 -2.58 23.16 -4.85
C GLN A 118 -2.61 21.82 -5.58
N SER A 119 -3.77 21.44 -6.08
CA SER A 119 -3.89 20.31 -7.01
C SER A 119 -2.81 20.47 -8.09
N ILE A 120 -2.05 19.39 -8.35
CA ILE A 120 -1.01 19.34 -9.40
C ILE A 120 -1.55 19.88 -10.74
N LEU A 121 -2.85 19.68 -11.01
CA LEU A 121 -3.55 20.18 -12.19
C LEU A 121 -3.89 21.68 -12.14
N ALA A 122 -3.94 22.27 -10.95
CA ALA A 122 -4.24 23.69 -10.76
C ALA A 122 -2.97 24.56 -10.68
N SER A 123 -1.79 23.97 -10.42
CA SER A 123 -0.52 24.69 -10.38
C SER A 123 0.06 24.76 -11.80
N GLN A 124 0.13 25.95 -12.35
CA GLN A 124 0.78 26.21 -13.66
C GLN A 124 2.32 26.24 -13.55
N SER A 125 2.88 25.86 -12.44
CA SER A 125 4.31 25.98 -12.15
C SER A 125 5.04 24.67 -12.42
N TRP A 126 6.04 24.72 -13.31
CA TRP A 126 6.85 23.55 -13.69
C TRP A 126 7.55 22.88 -12.50
N TYR A 127 7.91 23.62 -11.46
CA TYR A 127 8.58 23.06 -10.27
C TYR A 127 7.65 22.20 -9.40
N HIS A 128 6.34 22.44 -9.41
CA HIS A 128 5.38 21.53 -8.75
C HIS A 128 5.33 20.17 -9.45
N LEU A 129 5.32 20.21 -10.80
CA LEU A 129 5.36 18.99 -11.59
C LEU A 129 6.67 18.22 -11.40
N LEU A 130 7.80 18.95 -11.37
CA LEU A 130 9.11 18.38 -11.09
C LEU A 130 9.16 17.75 -9.69
N ALA A 131 8.68 18.44 -8.66
CA ALA A 131 8.64 17.92 -7.31
C ALA A 131 7.80 16.64 -7.21
N ALA A 132 6.61 16.62 -7.83
CA ALA A 132 5.76 15.43 -7.89
C ALA A 132 6.45 14.26 -8.61
N PHE A 133 7.10 14.53 -9.74
CA PHE A 133 7.88 13.54 -10.49
C PHE A 133 9.03 12.98 -9.66
N MET A 134 9.80 13.85 -8.99
CA MET A 134 10.92 13.44 -8.15
C MET A 134 10.46 12.65 -6.92
N ILE A 135 9.36 13.06 -6.26
CA ILE A 135 8.76 12.26 -5.17
C ILE A 135 8.43 10.85 -5.67
N SER A 136 7.76 10.74 -6.80
CA SER A 136 7.43 9.45 -7.41
C SER A 136 8.68 8.65 -7.74
N THR A 137 9.70 9.27 -8.31
CA THR A 137 10.98 8.62 -8.65
C THR A 137 11.66 8.07 -7.40
N PHE A 138 11.82 8.86 -6.35
CA PHE A 138 12.45 8.41 -5.10
C PHE A 138 11.64 7.29 -4.41
N MET A 139 10.31 7.41 -4.40
CA MET A 139 9.45 6.35 -3.89
C MET A 139 9.68 5.03 -4.64
N ASN A 140 9.73 5.07 -5.97
CA ASN A 140 9.88 3.85 -6.78
C ASN A 140 11.30 3.30 -6.80
N CYS A 141 12.33 4.15 -6.76
CA CYS A 141 13.73 3.69 -6.85
C CYS A 141 14.32 3.30 -5.48
N ILE A 142 13.88 3.92 -4.39
CA ILE A 142 14.46 3.70 -3.05
C ILE A 142 13.53 2.82 -2.20
N PHE A 143 12.26 3.21 -2.06
CA PHE A 143 11.34 2.53 -1.17
C PHE A 143 10.75 1.26 -1.77
N ALA A 144 10.32 1.28 -3.04
CA ALA A 144 9.61 0.15 -3.64
C ALA A 144 10.42 -1.15 -3.66
N PRO A 145 11.74 -1.18 -3.94
CA PRO A 145 12.52 -2.42 -3.88
C PRO A 145 12.52 -3.05 -2.48
N VAL A 146 12.73 -2.25 -1.44
CA VAL A 146 12.70 -2.72 -0.04
C VAL A 146 11.30 -3.21 0.33
N PHE A 147 10.28 -2.46 -0.04
CA PHE A 147 8.88 -2.81 0.17
C PHE A 147 8.53 -4.15 -0.49
N MET A 148 8.94 -4.36 -1.75
CA MET A 148 8.67 -5.61 -2.48
C MET A 148 9.37 -6.81 -1.85
N VAL A 149 10.58 -6.65 -1.33
CA VAL A 149 11.28 -7.71 -0.57
C VAL A 149 10.49 -8.06 0.70
N LEU A 150 10.09 -7.06 1.49
CA LEU A 150 9.31 -7.29 2.72
C LEU A 150 7.98 -7.99 2.41
N HIS A 151 7.28 -7.58 1.37
CA HIS A 151 6.04 -8.22 0.93
C HIS A 151 6.29 -9.68 0.53
N LYS A 152 7.28 -9.95 -0.33
CA LYS A 152 7.60 -11.30 -0.80
C LYS A 152 8.01 -12.24 0.34
N VAL A 153 8.83 -11.75 1.27
CA VAL A 153 9.23 -12.49 2.48
C VAL A 153 8.00 -12.89 3.31
N SER A 154 7.11 -11.93 3.55
CA SER A 154 5.89 -12.16 4.33
C SER A 154 4.98 -13.16 3.65
N ASP A 155 4.78 -13.02 2.36
CA ASP A 155 3.95 -13.92 1.54
C ASP A 155 4.49 -15.35 1.56
N THR A 156 5.78 -15.51 1.30
CA THR A 156 6.46 -16.82 1.32
C THR A 156 6.37 -17.46 2.71
N HIS A 157 6.56 -16.67 3.79
CA HIS A 157 6.43 -17.19 5.15
C HIS A 157 5.00 -17.70 5.42
N ILE A 158 3.98 -16.95 5.09
CA ILE A 158 2.58 -17.33 5.27
C ILE A 158 2.27 -18.63 4.52
N MET A 159 2.68 -18.72 3.25
CA MET A 159 2.46 -19.93 2.43
C MET A 159 3.17 -21.15 3.01
N ASN A 160 4.43 -21.04 3.40
CA ASN A 160 5.22 -22.14 3.94
C ASN A 160 4.78 -22.59 5.35
N ASN A 161 4.01 -21.75 6.06
CA ASN A 161 3.49 -22.05 7.41
C ASN A 161 1.98 -22.31 7.42
N GLY A 162 1.44 -22.84 6.33
CA GLY A 162 0.04 -23.26 6.26
C GLY A 162 -0.95 -22.10 6.39
N GLY A 163 -0.59 -20.91 5.92
CA GLY A 163 -1.44 -19.72 5.97
C GLY A 163 -1.45 -19.00 7.32
N THR A 164 -0.36 -19.08 8.10
CA THR A 164 -0.26 -18.44 9.42
C THR A 164 0.99 -17.55 9.55
N LEU A 165 0.96 -16.59 10.49
CA LEU A 165 2.13 -15.78 10.88
C LEU A 165 2.96 -16.41 12.00
N ARG A 166 2.65 -17.64 12.39
CA ARG A 166 3.33 -18.31 13.50
C ARG A 166 4.83 -18.42 13.21
N GLY A 167 5.66 -17.96 14.15
CA GLY A 167 7.11 -18.02 14.00
C GLY A 167 7.73 -16.99 13.06
N TYR A 168 6.98 -16.00 12.59
CA TYR A 168 7.48 -14.96 11.66
C TYR A 168 8.77 -14.31 12.14
N PHE A 169 8.90 -14.01 13.43
CA PHE A 169 10.10 -13.39 14.00
C PHE A 169 11.10 -14.39 14.61
N SER A 170 10.75 -15.68 14.71
CA SER A 170 11.58 -16.67 15.43
C SER A 170 12.66 -17.31 14.58
N LYS A 171 12.58 -17.24 13.25
CA LYS A 171 13.51 -17.89 12.31
C LYS A 171 13.65 -17.09 11.00
N LEU A 172 13.97 -15.80 11.10
CA LEU A 172 14.39 -15.03 9.94
C LEU A 172 15.80 -15.45 9.56
N HIS A 173 15.94 -16.59 8.91
CA HIS A 173 17.16 -16.94 8.19
C HIS A 173 17.23 -16.11 6.91
N PHE A 174 17.82 -14.92 6.99
CA PHE A 174 17.98 -14.02 5.85
C PHE A 174 18.52 -14.73 4.60
N GLN A 175 19.45 -15.69 4.75
CA GLN A 175 19.95 -16.49 3.63
C GLN A 175 18.86 -17.33 2.94
N GLN A 176 17.94 -17.94 3.66
CA GLN A 176 16.86 -18.72 3.05
C GLN A 176 15.83 -17.83 2.33
N ILE A 177 15.68 -16.59 2.77
CA ILE A 177 14.79 -15.61 2.13
C ILE A 177 15.35 -15.25 0.75
N PHE A 178 16.65 -14.97 0.63
CA PHE A 178 17.30 -14.61 -0.64
C PHE A 178 17.38 -15.81 -1.61
N VAL A 179 17.66 -17.00 -1.12
CA VAL A 179 17.68 -18.22 -1.95
C VAL A 179 16.29 -18.56 -2.50
N ASN A 180 15.22 -18.32 -1.73
CA ASN A 180 13.86 -18.56 -2.21
C ASN A 180 13.34 -17.45 -3.16
N LEU A 181 13.97 -16.28 -3.20
CA LEU A 181 13.69 -15.26 -4.22
C LEU A 181 14.19 -15.66 -5.60
N ASP A 182 15.37 -16.28 -5.68
CA ASP A 182 15.94 -16.78 -6.94
C ASP A 182 15.17 -17.98 -7.53
N SER A 183 14.55 -18.80 -6.69
CA SER A 183 13.83 -20.00 -7.15
C SER A 183 12.36 -19.75 -7.53
N ALA A 184 11.85 -18.56 -7.35
CA ALA A 184 10.45 -18.22 -7.66
C ALA A 184 10.24 -17.65 -9.07
N ASP A 185 11.29 -17.48 -9.84
CA ASP A 185 11.27 -16.92 -11.21
C ASP A 185 11.47 -18.00 -12.31
N VAL A 186 11.29 -19.29 -11.99
CA VAL A 186 11.35 -20.39 -12.97
C VAL A 186 9.98 -21.04 -13.11
#